data_14cdce65a904dc96bd615c844196479c
#
_entry.id   14cdce65a904dc96bd615c844196479c
#
_cell.length_a   1.000
_cell.length_b   1.000
_cell.length_c   1.000
_cell.angle_alpha   90.00
_cell.angle_beta   90.00
_cell.angle_gamma   90.00
#
_symmetry.space_group_name_H-M   'P 1'
#
loop_
_entity.id
_entity.type
_entity.pdbx_description
1 polymer ?
#
loop_
_entity_poly.entity_id
_entity_poly.type
_entity_poly.pdbx_seq_one_letter_code
_entity_poly.pdbx_strand_id
1 'polypeptide(L)'
;MWSFIFRIREQKCDKNGLVPIELVININRKRSVLFLPMKVYPEEFHRLRASKRDNHINMYCEQERVRVFRIVSQLQAMGREVTAESVKEVLKNGFNAKSYRLSDLRDDYMKIIKKRLGVDLSDNVYRKYVRIMRYVIEFLKNKECRDVTNSDMKNIVADMRSRQQNSTFANQWVIVKTFITFGINNNKIPDNNLFATIKVVKRPKPVEYLTSEEVEKIRNTKFESERLQRVADFAILEINLGLAYCDLVDIKREDIQQHKDTLFIKKKRQKTNVEFWRL
;
A
#
# COMPACT_ATOMS: atom_id res chain seq x y z
N MET A 1 -27.52 9.81 -11.98
CA MET A 1 -28.83 10.10 -11.34
C MET A 1 -28.63 10.12 -9.84
N TRP A 2 -29.15 11.14 -9.17
CA TRP A 2 -29.02 11.31 -7.71
C TRP A 2 -30.40 11.23 -7.09
N SER A 3 -30.51 10.55 -5.93
CA SER A 3 -31.75 10.59 -5.14
C SER A 3 -31.42 10.62 -3.64
N PHE A 4 -32.22 11.40 -2.92
CA PHE A 4 -32.12 11.52 -1.46
C PHE A 4 -33.45 11.15 -0.86
N ILE A 5 -33.44 10.12 0.00
CA ILE A 5 -34.63 9.54 0.59
C ILE A 5 -34.50 9.65 2.10
N PHE A 6 -35.53 10.21 2.75
CA PHE A 6 -35.65 10.23 4.20
C PHE A 6 -36.60 9.13 4.64
N ARG A 7 -36.13 8.31 5.58
CA ARG A 7 -36.94 7.21 6.16
C ARG A 7 -36.57 6.97 7.61
N ILE A 8 -37.34 6.16 8.30
CA ILE A 8 -37.03 5.64 9.63
C ILE A 8 -36.90 4.12 9.60
N ARG A 9 -36.24 3.54 10.62
CA ARG A 9 -36.23 2.12 10.90
C ARG A 9 -36.77 1.89 12.32
N GLU A 10 -38.00 1.42 12.44
CA GLU A 10 -38.68 1.19 13.71
C GLU A 10 -37.91 0.26 14.64
N GLN A 11 -37.16 -0.71 14.09
CA GLN A 11 -36.31 -1.59 14.86
C GLN A 11 -35.16 -0.88 15.62
N LYS A 12 -34.90 0.39 15.33
CA LYS A 12 -33.91 1.24 16.01
C LYS A 12 -34.51 2.23 16.99
N CYS A 13 -35.65 1.89 17.54
CA CYS A 13 -36.32 2.65 18.58
C CYS A 13 -35.46 2.68 19.85
N ASP A 14 -35.30 3.87 20.43
CA ASP A 14 -34.62 4.00 21.71
C ASP A 14 -35.59 3.72 22.89
N LYS A 15 -35.06 3.80 24.12
CA LYS A 15 -35.86 3.53 25.34
C LYS A 15 -37.08 4.45 25.53
N ASN A 16 -37.08 5.57 24.81
CA ASN A 16 -38.16 6.58 24.86
C ASN A 16 -39.14 6.44 23.69
N GLY A 17 -39.02 5.39 22.87
CA GLY A 17 -39.91 5.22 21.71
C GLY A 17 -39.50 6.04 20.48
N LEU A 18 -38.35 6.73 20.49
CA LEU A 18 -37.90 7.60 19.40
C LEU A 18 -36.95 6.87 18.45
N VAL A 19 -37.10 7.14 17.16
CA VAL A 19 -36.20 6.60 16.09
C VAL A 19 -35.49 7.74 15.37
N PRO A 20 -34.21 7.60 15.03
CA PRO A 20 -33.49 8.57 14.22
C PRO A 20 -33.97 8.55 12.76
N ILE A 21 -34.08 9.73 12.15
CA ILE A 21 -34.32 9.81 10.69
C ILE A 21 -33.06 9.36 9.94
N GLU A 22 -33.23 8.44 8.98
CA GLU A 22 -32.17 8.03 8.05
C GLU A 22 -32.25 8.84 6.78
N LEU A 23 -31.13 9.46 6.40
CA LEU A 23 -30.90 9.99 5.07
C LEU A 23 -30.20 8.93 4.22
N VAL A 24 -30.86 8.48 3.17
CA VAL A 24 -30.33 7.56 2.17
C VAL A 24 -29.88 8.37 0.98
N ILE A 25 -28.59 8.32 0.69
CA ILE A 25 -27.93 9.02 -0.42
C ILE A 25 -27.64 7.99 -1.50
N ASN A 26 -28.24 8.12 -2.68
CA ASN A 26 -27.97 7.30 -3.84
C ASN A 26 -27.32 8.17 -4.93
N ILE A 27 -26.12 7.84 -5.33
CA ILE A 27 -25.37 8.52 -6.41
C ILE A 27 -24.73 7.45 -7.29
N ASN A 28 -24.96 7.50 -8.59
CA ASN A 28 -24.37 6.59 -9.58
C ASN A 28 -24.51 5.10 -9.19
N ARG A 29 -25.71 4.68 -8.78
CA ARG A 29 -26.04 3.31 -8.31
C ARG A 29 -25.35 2.88 -7.02
N LYS A 30 -24.53 3.72 -6.41
CA LYS A 30 -23.95 3.48 -5.08
C LYS A 30 -24.79 4.13 -4.01
N ARG A 31 -24.96 3.44 -2.89
CA ARG A 31 -25.81 3.86 -1.78
C ARG A 31 -24.99 4.06 -0.52
N SER A 32 -25.27 5.16 0.18
CA SER A 32 -24.79 5.39 1.54
C SER A 32 -25.92 5.83 2.46
N VAL A 33 -25.83 5.53 3.74
CA VAL A 33 -26.88 5.84 4.73
C VAL A 33 -26.25 6.64 5.87
N LEU A 34 -26.93 7.70 6.28
CA LEU A 34 -26.56 8.54 7.42
C LEU A 34 -27.76 8.67 8.38
N PHE A 35 -27.51 8.45 9.67
CA PHE A 35 -28.48 8.79 10.71
C PHE A 35 -28.37 10.27 11.03
N LEU A 36 -29.50 10.96 10.93
CA LEU A 36 -29.59 12.38 11.28
C LEU A 36 -29.80 12.57 12.80
N PRO A 37 -29.40 13.71 13.36
CA PRO A 37 -29.56 14.00 14.79
C PRO A 37 -31.02 14.01 15.26
N MET A 38 -31.94 14.38 14.37
CA MET A 38 -33.35 14.45 14.72
C MET A 38 -33.94 13.06 14.94
N LYS A 39 -34.59 12.86 16.07
CA LYS A 39 -35.36 11.66 16.41
C LYS A 39 -36.83 11.99 16.45
N VAL A 40 -37.67 11.05 16.05
CA VAL A 40 -39.13 11.24 15.92
C VAL A 40 -39.84 9.95 16.37
N TYR A 41 -41.11 10.08 16.76
CA TYR A 41 -41.98 8.93 16.95
C TYR A 41 -42.35 8.33 15.57
N PRO A 42 -42.34 7.01 15.39
CA PRO A 42 -42.65 6.38 14.10
C PRO A 42 -44.00 6.80 13.53
N GLU A 43 -45.05 6.81 14.33
CA GLU A 43 -46.39 7.23 13.93
C GLU A 43 -46.45 8.68 13.47
N GLU A 44 -45.78 9.57 14.20
CA GLU A 44 -45.67 10.98 13.85
C GLU A 44 -44.93 11.18 12.53
N PHE A 45 -43.82 10.48 12.34
CA PHE A 45 -43.07 10.54 11.09
C PHE A 45 -43.93 10.13 9.89
N HIS A 46 -44.66 9.00 9.96
CA HIS A 46 -45.52 8.55 8.86
C HIS A 46 -46.64 9.53 8.58
N ARG A 47 -47.33 9.99 9.62
CA ARG A 47 -48.45 10.97 9.51
C ARG A 47 -47.99 12.29 8.88
N LEU A 48 -46.90 12.87 9.37
CA LEU A 48 -46.44 14.20 8.94
C LEU A 48 -45.71 14.14 7.58
N ARG A 49 -45.03 13.03 7.26
CA ARG A 49 -44.44 12.86 5.93
C ARG A 49 -45.46 12.62 4.83
N ALA A 50 -46.58 12.01 5.14
CA ALA A 50 -47.73 11.88 4.20
C ALA A 50 -48.47 13.20 3.97
N SER A 51 -48.39 14.13 4.91
CA SER A 51 -49.00 15.44 4.78
C SER A 51 -48.23 16.30 3.78
N LYS A 52 -48.95 16.95 2.85
CA LYS A 52 -48.36 17.94 1.94
C LYS A 52 -48.17 19.32 2.59
N ARG A 53 -48.60 19.50 3.84
CA ARG A 53 -48.51 20.77 4.57
C ARG A 53 -47.10 20.93 5.17
N ASP A 54 -46.67 22.17 5.33
CA ASP A 54 -45.45 22.48 6.05
C ASP A 54 -45.61 22.05 7.51
N ASN A 55 -44.67 21.22 7.94
CA ASN A 55 -44.55 20.77 9.32
C ASN A 55 -43.07 20.62 9.66
N HIS A 56 -42.74 20.52 10.93
CA HIS A 56 -41.38 20.52 11.41
C HIS A 56 -40.52 19.36 10.82
N ILE A 57 -41.09 18.18 10.57
CA ILE A 57 -40.38 17.05 9.99
C ILE A 57 -40.11 17.31 8.50
N ASN A 58 -41.09 17.78 7.74
CA ASN A 58 -40.90 18.10 6.33
C ASN A 58 -39.91 19.25 6.15
N MET A 59 -39.99 20.30 6.95
CA MET A 59 -39.04 21.42 6.94
C MET A 59 -37.61 20.95 7.26
N TYR A 60 -37.46 20.12 8.27
CA TYR A 60 -36.15 19.55 8.61
C TYR A 60 -35.56 18.69 7.47
N CYS A 61 -36.36 17.82 6.87
CA CYS A 61 -35.94 17.01 5.73
C CYS A 61 -35.53 17.88 4.51
N GLU A 62 -36.28 18.96 4.25
CA GLU A 62 -35.92 19.89 3.17
C GLU A 62 -34.64 20.70 3.49
N GLN A 63 -34.42 21.11 4.71
CA GLN A 63 -33.18 21.75 5.14
C GLN A 63 -31.99 20.82 4.94
N GLU A 64 -32.09 19.56 5.34
CA GLU A 64 -31.04 18.56 5.12
C GLU A 64 -30.87 18.26 3.63
N ARG A 65 -31.90 18.25 2.83
CA ARG A 65 -31.82 18.11 1.36
C ARG A 65 -31.01 19.26 0.74
N VAL A 66 -31.33 20.50 1.10
CA VAL A 66 -30.60 21.70 0.63
C VAL A 66 -29.13 21.64 1.06
N ARG A 67 -28.86 21.18 2.28
CA ARG A 67 -27.52 20.99 2.79
C ARG A 67 -26.73 19.97 1.93
N VAL A 68 -27.35 18.84 1.56
CA VAL A 68 -26.77 17.84 0.68
C VAL A 68 -26.46 18.42 -0.69
N PHE A 69 -27.41 19.13 -1.31
CA PHE A 69 -27.21 19.78 -2.61
C PHE A 69 -26.04 20.78 -2.59
N ARG A 70 -25.92 21.58 -1.52
CA ARG A 70 -24.80 22.51 -1.34
C ARG A 70 -23.47 21.77 -1.30
N ILE A 71 -23.39 20.67 -0.56
CA ILE A 71 -22.20 19.84 -0.47
C ILE A 71 -21.84 19.26 -1.83
N VAL A 72 -22.82 18.73 -2.56
CA VAL A 72 -22.61 18.20 -3.91
C VAL A 72 -22.05 19.27 -4.85
N SER A 73 -22.66 20.47 -4.87
CA SER A 73 -22.18 21.58 -5.69
C SER A 73 -20.77 22.04 -5.33
N GLN A 74 -20.44 22.08 -4.04
CA GLN A 74 -19.10 22.42 -3.58
C GLN A 74 -18.06 21.37 -3.94
N LEU A 75 -18.38 20.07 -3.81
CA LEU A 75 -17.49 18.99 -4.25
C LEU A 75 -17.21 19.07 -5.75
N GLN A 76 -18.24 19.35 -6.56
CA GLN A 76 -18.10 19.56 -8.01
C GLN A 76 -17.23 20.78 -8.35
N ALA A 77 -17.45 21.91 -7.67
CA ALA A 77 -16.66 23.12 -7.85
C ALA A 77 -15.18 22.92 -7.49
N MET A 78 -14.90 22.02 -6.54
CA MET A 78 -13.54 21.62 -6.16
C MET A 78 -12.93 20.57 -7.10
N GLY A 79 -13.62 20.16 -8.17
CA GLY A 79 -13.16 19.09 -9.09
C GLY A 79 -13.10 17.70 -8.44
N ARG A 80 -13.79 17.48 -7.32
CA ARG A 80 -13.81 16.20 -6.61
C ARG A 80 -14.91 15.30 -7.17
N GLU A 81 -14.63 13.99 -7.20
CA GLU A 81 -15.65 13.01 -7.57
C GLU A 81 -16.79 12.99 -6.52
N VAL A 82 -18.02 13.18 -7.02
CA VAL A 82 -19.21 13.15 -6.16
C VAL A 82 -19.70 11.71 -6.05
N THR A 83 -19.46 11.11 -4.89
CA THR A 83 -19.95 9.77 -4.53
C THR A 83 -20.87 9.85 -3.31
N ALA A 84 -21.72 8.82 -3.10
CA ALA A 84 -22.57 8.77 -1.92
C ALA A 84 -21.77 8.78 -0.61
N GLU A 85 -20.55 8.20 -0.63
CA GLU A 85 -19.67 8.17 0.53
C GLU A 85 -18.97 9.51 0.77
N SER A 86 -18.50 10.22 -0.29
CA SER A 86 -17.89 11.55 -0.13
C SER A 86 -18.88 12.58 0.43
N VAL A 87 -20.12 12.53 -0.01
CA VAL A 87 -21.18 13.40 0.52
C VAL A 87 -21.49 13.09 1.98
N LYS A 88 -21.62 11.81 2.35
CA LYS A 88 -21.82 11.38 3.74
C LYS A 88 -20.68 11.80 4.65
N GLU A 89 -19.43 11.68 4.18
CA GLU A 89 -18.24 12.08 4.94
C GLU A 89 -18.27 13.58 5.25
N VAL A 90 -18.58 14.41 4.23
CA VAL A 90 -18.69 15.87 4.44
C VAL A 90 -19.87 16.23 5.34
N LEU A 91 -21.00 15.52 5.24
CA LEU A 91 -22.13 15.72 6.16
C LEU A 91 -21.78 15.46 7.62
N LYS A 92 -20.96 14.42 7.88
CA LYS A 92 -20.51 14.04 9.23
C LYS A 92 -19.43 14.96 9.79
N ASN A 93 -18.42 15.26 8.96
CA ASN A 93 -17.16 15.81 9.42
C ASN A 93 -16.89 17.22 8.91
N GLY A 94 -17.77 17.76 8.04
CA GLY A 94 -17.57 19.02 7.35
C GLY A 94 -16.50 18.93 6.25
N PHE A 95 -16.31 20.02 5.51
CA PHE A 95 -15.25 20.13 4.49
C PHE A 95 -13.83 20.14 5.08
N ASN A 96 -13.71 20.44 6.36
CA ASN A 96 -12.45 20.48 7.11
C ASN A 96 -12.14 19.14 7.83
N ALA A 97 -12.78 18.04 7.46
CA ALA A 97 -12.37 16.73 7.94
C ALA A 97 -10.87 16.58 7.69
N LYS A 98 -10.10 16.24 8.73
CA LYS A 98 -8.65 16.09 8.69
C LYS A 98 -8.30 15.25 7.47
N SER A 99 -7.68 15.89 6.47
CA SER A 99 -7.37 15.20 5.21
C SER A 99 -6.37 14.10 5.52
N TYR A 100 -6.72 12.87 5.19
CA TYR A 100 -5.83 11.72 5.37
C TYR A 100 -4.94 11.61 4.14
N ARG A 101 -3.67 11.94 4.32
CA ARG A 101 -2.68 12.02 3.24
C ARG A 101 -1.87 10.73 3.12
N LEU A 102 -1.14 10.61 2.02
CA LEU A 102 -0.22 9.47 1.81
C LEU A 102 0.86 9.37 2.90
N SER A 103 1.27 10.49 3.52
CA SER A 103 2.15 10.48 4.69
C SER A 103 1.52 9.80 5.90
N ASP A 104 0.24 10.05 6.17
CA ASP A 104 -0.47 9.42 7.29
C ASP A 104 -0.64 7.92 7.04
N LEU A 105 -0.97 7.55 5.80
CA LEU A 105 -1.05 6.16 5.37
C LEU A 105 0.29 5.43 5.52
N ARG A 106 1.40 6.08 5.15
CA ARG A 106 2.75 5.55 5.34
C ARG A 106 3.01 5.28 6.82
N ASP A 107 2.69 6.22 7.69
CA ASP A 107 2.99 6.10 9.11
C ASP A 107 2.21 4.93 9.73
N ASP A 108 0.96 4.74 9.36
CA ASP A 108 0.17 3.59 9.80
C ASP A 108 0.69 2.27 9.23
N TYR A 109 1.06 2.24 7.94
CA TYR A 109 1.63 1.05 7.33
C TYR A 109 3.00 0.69 7.92
N MET A 110 3.85 1.68 8.17
CA MET A 110 5.18 1.47 8.76
C MET A 110 5.12 0.93 10.19
N LYS A 111 4.07 1.22 10.97
CA LYS A 111 3.86 0.58 12.28
C LYS A 111 3.73 -0.94 12.15
N ILE A 112 3.04 -1.41 11.10
CA ILE A 112 2.87 -2.86 10.83
C ILE A 112 4.19 -3.46 10.35
N ILE A 113 4.86 -2.80 9.39
CA ILE A 113 6.15 -3.27 8.85
C ILE A 113 7.21 -3.33 9.95
N LYS A 114 7.23 -2.36 10.88
CA LYS A 114 8.19 -2.35 12.00
C LYS A 114 8.00 -3.54 12.96
N LYS A 115 6.77 -4.01 13.16
CA LYS A 115 6.51 -5.22 13.99
C LYS A 115 7.07 -6.50 13.37
N ARG A 116 7.28 -6.51 12.05
CA ARG A 116 7.83 -7.65 11.31
C ARG A 116 9.36 -7.64 11.28
N LEU A 117 9.98 -6.50 11.61
CA LEU A 117 11.43 -6.35 11.61
C LEU A 117 12.07 -7.30 12.65
N GLY A 118 13.04 -8.10 12.19
CA GLY A 118 13.71 -9.11 13.02
C GLY A 118 12.92 -10.43 13.18
N VAL A 119 11.65 -10.49 12.75
CA VAL A 119 10.84 -11.72 12.75
C VAL A 119 10.89 -12.38 11.36
N ASP A 120 10.33 -11.72 10.36
CA ASP A 120 10.25 -12.20 8.97
C ASP A 120 10.74 -11.15 7.96
N LEU A 121 11.18 -9.99 8.44
CA LEU A 121 11.66 -8.88 7.62
C LEU A 121 13.07 -8.46 8.07
N SER A 122 14.03 -8.50 7.15
CA SER A 122 15.40 -8.01 7.41
C SER A 122 15.47 -6.48 7.37
N ASP A 123 16.47 -5.89 8.04
CA ASP A 123 16.72 -4.45 8.05
C ASP A 123 16.89 -3.87 6.63
N ASN A 124 17.58 -4.58 5.74
CA ASN A 124 17.74 -4.17 4.35
C ASN A 124 16.40 -4.07 3.61
N VAL A 125 15.48 -4.98 3.87
CA VAL A 125 14.13 -4.93 3.28
C VAL A 125 13.32 -3.79 3.89
N TYR A 126 13.41 -3.59 5.21
CA TYR A 126 12.78 -2.45 5.88
C TYR A 126 13.21 -1.10 5.27
N ARG A 127 14.51 -0.89 5.08
CA ARG A 127 15.04 0.33 4.42
C ARG A 127 14.52 0.51 3.00
N LYS A 128 14.29 -0.58 2.25
CA LYS A 128 13.65 -0.52 0.92
C LYS A 128 12.22 0.00 1.01
N TYR A 129 11.43 -0.48 1.98
CA TYR A 129 10.07 0.03 2.20
C TYR A 129 10.08 1.53 2.49
N VAL A 130 10.91 1.98 3.44
CA VAL A 130 11.05 3.41 3.78
C VAL A 130 11.36 4.26 2.55
N ARG A 131 12.36 3.85 1.75
CA ARG A 131 12.80 4.58 0.56
C ARG A 131 11.70 4.66 -0.49
N ILE A 132 11.04 3.54 -0.78
CA ILE A 132 10.03 3.49 -1.84
C ILE A 132 8.78 4.27 -1.46
N MET A 133 8.34 4.20 -0.20
CA MET A 133 7.19 4.99 0.25
C MET A 133 7.51 6.50 0.24
N ARG A 134 8.72 6.89 0.63
CA ARG A 134 9.16 8.28 0.49
C ARG A 134 9.06 8.73 -0.95
N TYR A 135 9.60 7.95 -1.89
CA TYR A 135 9.51 8.25 -3.32
C TYR A 135 8.05 8.42 -3.79
N VAL A 136 7.14 7.52 -3.41
CA VAL A 136 5.72 7.61 -3.81
C VAL A 136 5.07 8.89 -3.28
N ILE A 137 5.34 9.24 -2.02
CA ILE A 137 4.79 10.44 -1.37
C ILE A 137 5.31 11.70 -2.05
N GLU A 138 6.61 11.79 -2.32
CA GLU A 138 7.25 12.93 -3.01
C GLU A 138 6.73 13.05 -4.45
N PHE A 139 6.68 11.94 -5.20
CA PHE A 139 6.21 11.92 -6.58
C PHE A 139 4.74 12.38 -6.70
N LEU A 140 3.89 11.95 -5.80
CA LEU A 140 2.48 12.34 -5.74
C LEU A 140 2.24 13.62 -4.90
N LYS A 141 3.30 14.36 -4.52
CA LYS A 141 3.22 15.61 -3.75
C LYS A 141 2.37 15.47 -2.48
N ASN A 142 2.53 14.35 -1.78
CA ASN A 142 1.76 14.02 -0.58
C ASN A 142 0.24 14.20 -0.74
N LYS A 143 -0.30 13.70 -1.84
CA LYS A 143 -1.72 13.79 -2.23
C LYS A 143 -2.63 13.19 -1.15
N GLU A 144 -3.86 13.68 -1.07
CA GLU A 144 -4.87 13.04 -0.22
C GLU A 144 -5.17 11.63 -0.72
N CYS A 145 -5.30 10.67 0.19
CA CYS A 145 -5.50 9.27 -0.16
C CYS A 145 -6.76 9.04 -1.02
N ARG A 146 -7.82 9.80 -0.76
CA ARG A 146 -9.07 9.71 -1.54
C ARG A 146 -8.95 10.20 -2.99
N ASP A 147 -7.94 11.01 -3.29
CA ASP A 147 -7.73 11.59 -4.63
C ASP A 147 -6.72 10.79 -5.46
N VAL A 148 -6.23 9.65 -4.96
CA VAL A 148 -5.33 8.76 -5.68
C VAL A 148 -6.08 8.07 -6.82
N THR A 149 -5.53 8.13 -8.03
CA THR A 149 -6.17 7.65 -9.26
C THR A 149 -5.34 6.60 -9.99
N ASN A 150 -5.96 5.88 -10.95
CA ASN A 150 -5.25 4.99 -11.86
C ASN A 150 -4.18 5.73 -12.68
N SER A 151 -4.43 7.00 -13.04
CA SER A 151 -3.45 7.84 -13.74
C SER A 151 -2.19 8.06 -12.89
N ASP A 152 -2.34 8.30 -11.60
CA ASP A 152 -1.19 8.42 -10.68
C ASP A 152 -0.36 7.14 -10.67
N MET A 153 -0.99 5.98 -10.64
CA MET A 153 -0.31 4.68 -10.68
C MET A 153 0.43 4.46 -12.00
N LYS A 154 -0.18 4.82 -13.15
CA LYS A 154 0.48 4.77 -14.46
C LYS A 154 1.69 5.68 -14.53
N ASN A 155 1.60 6.89 -14.00
CA ASN A 155 2.69 7.86 -13.98
C ASN A 155 3.87 7.37 -13.12
N ILE A 156 3.61 6.80 -11.94
CA ILE A 156 4.64 6.15 -11.11
C ILE A 156 5.33 5.03 -11.89
N VAL A 157 4.56 4.17 -12.57
CA VAL A 157 5.12 3.06 -13.37
C VAL A 157 5.99 3.58 -14.50
N ALA A 158 5.55 4.62 -15.21
CA ALA A 158 6.32 5.23 -16.30
C ALA A 158 7.65 5.82 -15.79
N ASP A 159 7.61 6.59 -14.70
CA ASP A 159 8.79 7.19 -14.09
C ASP A 159 9.76 6.12 -13.57
N MET A 160 9.29 5.12 -12.85
CA MET A 160 10.14 4.05 -12.35
C MET A 160 10.79 3.23 -13.47
N ARG A 161 10.06 2.97 -14.57
CA ARG A 161 10.59 2.26 -15.75
C ARG A 161 11.68 3.04 -16.47
N SER A 162 11.55 4.36 -16.56
CA SER A 162 12.55 5.21 -17.24
C SER A 162 13.89 5.25 -16.50
N ARG A 163 13.86 5.07 -15.17
CA ARG A 163 15.05 5.22 -14.29
C ARG A 163 15.72 3.91 -13.91
N GLN A 164 15.08 2.77 -14.12
CA GLN A 164 15.51 1.51 -13.52
C GLN A 164 15.45 0.35 -14.48
N GLN A 165 16.33 -0.65 -14.26
CA GLN A 165 16.24 -1.92 -14.95
C GLN A 165 14.95 -2.66 -14.57
N ASN A 166 14.42 -3.45 -15.52
CA ASN A 166 13.14 -4.13 -15.38
C ASN A 166 13.01 -4.96 -14.09
N SER A 167 14.04 -5.71 -13.71
CA SER A 167 14.00 -6.55 -12.49
C SER A 167 13.93 -5.73 -11.21
N THR A 168 14.66 -4.60 -11.16
CA THR A 168 14.65 -3.67 -10.01
C THR A 168 13.31 -2.99 -9.91
N PHE A 169 12.81 -2.45 -11.02
CA PHE A 169 11.49 -1.84 -11.12
C PHE A 169 10.39 -2.81 -10.67
N ALA A 170 10.36 -4.03 -11.21
CA ALA A 170 9.33 -5.01 -10.87
C ALA A 170 9.29 -5.33 -9.37
N ASN A 171 10.46 -5.49 -8.73
CA ASN A 171 10.54 -5.75 -7.29
C ASN A 171 10.08 -4.54 -6.45
N GLN A 172 10.38 -3.32 -6.88
CA GLN A 172 9.95 -2.10 -6.18
C GLN A 172 8.46 -1.83 -6.38
N TRP A 173 7.93 -2.10 -7.58
CA TRP A 173 6.51 -1.97 -7.88
C TRP A 173 5.63 -2.84 -6.95
N VAL A 174 6.09 -4.03 -6.58
CA VAL A 174 5.37 -4.86 -5.60
C VAL A 174 5.17 -4.11 -4.28
N ILE A 175 6.17 -3.38 -3.81
CA ILE A 175 6.07 -2.59 -2.57
C ILE A 175 5.07 -1.44 -2.74
N VAL A 176 5.13 -0.71 -3.86
CA VAL A 176 4.15 0.35 -4.17
C VAL A 176 2.73 -0.22 -4.18
N LYS A 177 2.52 -1.32 -4.91
CA LYS A 177 1.22 -1.98 -5.00
C LYS A 177 0.70 -2.41 -3.62
N THR A 178 1.54 -3.03 -2.79
CA THR A 178 1.16 -3.47 -1.45
C THR A 178 0.79 -2.29 -0.54
N PHE A 179 1.54 -1.19 -0.62
CA PHE A 179 1.26 0.03 0.13
C PHE A 179 -0.10 0.66 -0.25
N ILE A 180 -0.37 0.80 -1.54
CA ILE A 180 -1.65 1.35 -2.01
C ILE A 180 -2.81 0.39 -1.69
N THR A 181 -2.60 -0.93 -1.85
CA THR A 181 -3.60 -1.95 -1.48
C THR A 181 -3.91 -1.90 0.02
N PHE A 182 -2.92 -1.65 0.87
CA PHE A 182 -3.17 -1.40 2.30
C PHE A 182 -4.10 -0.22 2.52
N GLY A 183 -3.93 0.87 1.78
CA GLY A 183 -4.84 2.02 1.81
C GLY A 183 -6.27 1.67 1.38
N ILE A 184 -6.42 0.86 0.34
CA ILE A 184 -7.73 0.37 -0.15
C ILE A 184 -8.40 -0.50 0.92
N ASN A 185 -7.69 -1.50 1.45
CA ASN A 185 -8.23 -2.44 2.44
C ASN A 185 -8.66 -1.74 3.76
N ASN A 186 -8.06 -0.60 4.08
CA ASN A 186 -8.43 0.22 5.23
C ASN A 186 -9.42 1.35 4.89
N ASN A 187 -10.05 1.33 3.72
CA ASN A 187 -11.00 2.34 3.24
C ASN A 187 -10.45 3.79 3.28
N LYS A 188 -9.14 3.96 3.10
CA LYS A 188 -8.48 5.26 3.00
C LYS A 188 -8.32 5.71 1.56
N ILE A 189 -8.09 4.76 0.65
CA ILE A 189 -8.01 4.96 -0.80
C ILE A 189 -9.23 4.30 -1.43
N PRO A 190 -9.97 4.97 -2.34
CA PRO A 190 -11.10 4.36 -3.04
C PRO A 190 -10.62 3.20 -3.93
N ASP A 191 -11.35 2.09 -3.93
CA ASP A 191 -11.11 0.98 -4.85
C ASP A 191 -11.73 1.28 -6.23
N ASN A 192 -11.06 2.10 -7.02
CA ASN A 192 -11.47 2.51 -8.36
C ASN A 192 -10.65 1.79 -9.44
N ASN A 193 -10.39 0.48 -9.26
CA ASN A 193 -9.57 -0.30 -10.19
C ASN A 193 -8.20 0.32 -10.50
N LEU A 194 -7.52 0.82 -9.47
CA LEU A 194 -6.28 1.59 -9.59
C LEU A 194 -5.19 0.86 -10.39
N PHE A 195 -5.23 -0.47 -10.43
CA PHE A 195 -4.22 -1.31 -11.09
C PHE A 195 -4.71 -2.01 -12.36
N ALA A 196 -5.96 -1.79 -12.80
CA ALA A 196 -6.64 -2.60 -13.83
C ALA A 196 -5.88 -2.72 -15.16
N THR A 197 -5.16 -1.67 -15.56
CA THR A 197 -4.43 -1.63 -16.85
C THR A 197 -2.92 -1.74 -16.70
N ILE A 198 -2.43 -1.98 -15.47
CA ILE A 198 -0.99 -1.98 -15.17
C ILE A 198 -0.48 -3.42 -15.13
N LYS A 199 0.20 -3.83 -16.20
CA LYS A 199 0.89 -5.12 -16.25
C LYS A 199 2.40 -4.90 -16.06
N VAL A 200 2.94 -5.49 -15.01
CA VAL A 200 4.38 -5.50 -14.75
C VAL A 200 4.87 -6.93 -14.82
N VAL A 201 5.66 -7.21 -15.83
CA VAL A 201 6.27 -8.53 -16.05
C VAL A 201 7.74 -8.42 -15.72
N LYS A 202 8.21 -9.26 -14.80
CA LYS A 202 9.63 -9.39 -14.48
C LYS A 202 10.30 -10.21 -15.57
N ARG A 203 11.19 -9.59 -16.35
CA ARG A 203 11.98 -10.29 -17.36
C ARG A 203 13.28 -10.79 -16.71
N PRO A 204 13.64 -12.07 -16.87
CA PRO A 204 14.93 -12.56 -16.42
C PRO A 204 16.04 -11.85 -17.23
N LYS A 205 17.13 -11.54 -16.56
CA LYS A 205 18.35 -11.11 -17.26
C LYS A 205 19.05 -12.34 -17.83
N PRO A 206 19.70 -12.22 -18.99
CA PRO A 206 20.66 -13.24 -19.39
C PRO A 206 21.71 -13.38 -18.28
N VAL A 207 22.05 -14.59 -17.96
CA VAL A 207 23.10 -14.90 -16.98
C VAL A 207 24.40 -14.98 -17.75
N GLU A 208 25.32 -14.07 -17.45
CA GLU A 208 26.70 -14.15 -17.89
C GLU A 208 27.50 -14.93 -16.84
N TYR A 209 28.30 -15.87 -17.27
CA TYR A 209 29.16 -16.70 -16.42
C TYR A 209 30.56 -16.75 -17.00
N LEU A 210 31.55 -16.92 -16.14
CA LEU A 210 32.93 -17.10 -16.55
C LEU A 210 33.10 -18.49 -17.15
N THR A 211 33.82 -18.59 -18.27
CA THR A 211 34.24 -19.87 -18.84
C THR A 211 35.36 -20.48 -17.99
N SER A 212 35.59 -21.79 -18.15
CA SER A 212 36.70 -22.47 -17.44
C SER A 212 38.04 -21.84 -17.75
N GLU A 213 38.24 -21.40 -19.00
CA GLU A 213 39.47 -20.74 -19.44
C GLU A 213 39.67 -19.37 -18.76
N GLU A 214 38.60 -18.60 -18.60
CA GLU A 214 38.63 -17.33 -17.89
C GLU A 214 38.91 -17.51 -16.39
N VAL A 215 38.35 -18.54 -15.76
CA VAL A 215 38.62 -18.89 -14.37
C VAL A 215 40.08 -19.27 -14.18
N GLU A 216 40.65 -20.14 -15.07
CA GLU A 216 42.07 -20.50 -15.02
C GLU A 216 42.97 -19.28 -15.27
N LYS A 217 42.58 -18.36 -16.15
CA LYS A 217 43.32 -17.13 -16.37
C LYS A 217 43.38 -16.28 -15.11
N ILE A 218 42.25 -16.13 -14.38
CA ILE A 218 42.23 -15.41 -13.10
C ILE A 218 43.13 -16.11 -12.08
N ARG A 219 43.06 -17.43 -11.97
CA ARG A 219 43.86 -18.24 -11.03
C ARG A 219 45.37 -18.08 -11.25
N ASN A 220 45.81 -18.04 -12.51
CA ASN A 220 47.22 -18.00 -12.88
C ASN A 220 47.80 -16.59 -13.01
N THR A 221 46.94 -15.54 -12.93
CA THR A 221 47.41 -14.15 -13.00
C THR A 221 47.90 -13.67 -11.64
N LYS A 222 49.13 -13.17 -11.59
CA LYS A 222 49.66 -12.46 -10.43
C LYS A 222 49.38 -10.98 -10.59
N PHE A 223 48.69 -10.42 -9.62
CA PHE A 223 48.33 -9.00 -9.61
C PHE A 223 49.39 -8.20 -8.82
N GLU A 224 49.81 -7.06 -9.34
CA GLU A 224 50.77 -6.18 -8.66
C GLU A 224 50.23 -5.60 -7.35
N SER A 225 48.90 -5.37 -7.30
CA SER A 225 48.21 -4.82 -6.13
C SER A 225 47.70 -5.95 -5.23
N GLU A 226 48.15 -5.98 -3.96
CA GLU A 226 47.61 -6.92 -2.95
C GLU A 226 46.09 -6.90 -2.88
N ARG A 227 45.48 -5.73 -3.07
CA ARG A 227 44.02 -5.59 -3.07
C ARG A 227 43.38 -6.37 -4.22
N LEU A 228 43.96 -6.30 -5.42
CA LEU A 228 43.46 -7.03 -6.58
C LEU A 228 43.71 -8.53 -6.42
N GLN A 229 44.87 -8.92 -5.87
CA GLN A 229 45.16 -10.33 -5.57
C GLN A 229 44.12 -10.91 -4.61
N ARG A 230 43.80 -10.22 -3.50
CA ARG A 230 42.76 -10.66 -2.57
C ARG A 230 41.36 -10.78 -3.25
N VAL A 231 41.02 -9.86 -4.16
CA VAL A 231 39.74 -9.95 -4.89
C VAL A 231 39.74 -11.19 -5.81
N ALA A 232 40.84 -11.49 -6.48
CA ALA A 232 40.96 -12.67 -7.31
C ALA A 232 40.87 -13.97 -6.48
N ASP A 233 41.56 -14.03 -5.34
CA ASP A 233 41.55 -15.18 -4.43
C ASP A 233 40.11 -15.43 -3.91
N PHE A 234 39.38 -14.35 -3.51
CA PHE A 234 37.99 -14.44 -3.11
C PHE A 234 37.08 -14.90 -4.26
N ALA A 235 37.28 -14.41 -5.48
CA ALA A 235 36.53 -14.84 -6.65
C ALA A 235 36.71 -16.35 -6.95
N ILE A 236 37.94 -16.85 -6.87
CA ILE A 236 38.21 -18.28 -7.04
C ILE A 236 37.56 -19.11 -5.93
N LEU A 237 37.61 -18.65 -4.67
CA LEU A 237 36.92 -19.33 -3.57
C LEU A 237 35.39 -19.32 -3.77
N GLU A 238 34.82 -18.20 -4.20
CA GLU A 238 33.38 -18.05 -4.47
C GLU A 238 32.92 -19.03 -5.58
N ILE A 239 33.70 -19.15 -6.65
CA ILE A 239 33.44 -20.07 -7.75
C ILE A 239 33.50 -21.54 -7.27
N ASN A 240 34.56 -21.92 -6.54
CA ASN A 240 34.75 -23.30 -6.09
C ASN A 240 33.70 -23.72 -5.04
N LEU A 241 33.35 -22.84 -4.12
CA LEU A 241 32.43 -23.12 -3.01
C LEU A 241 30.95 -22.88 -3.38
N GLY A 242 30.68 -22.11 -4.43
CA GLY A 242 29.31 -21.70 -4.81
C GLY A 242 28.60 -20.91 -3.73
N LEU A 243 29.35 -20.12 -2.95
CA LEU A 243 28.86 -19.30 -1.87
C LEU A 243 28.64 -17.86 -2.35
N ALA A 244 27.73 -17.16 -1.72
CA ALA A 244 27.61 -15.73 -1.91
C ALA A 244 28.72 -15.00 -1.14
N TYR A 245 29.16 -13.86 -1.64
CA TYR A 245 30.23 -13.06 -1.03
C TYR A 245 30.04 -12.81 0.47
N CYS A 246 28.81 -12.48 0.89
CA CYS A 246 28.51 -12.26 2.31
C CYS A 246 28.72 -13.51 3.19
N ASP A 247 28.41 -14.70 2.65
CA ASP A 247 28.61 -15.96 3.37
C ASP A 247 30.09 -16.33 3.41
N LEU A 248 30.85 -16.01 2.35
CA LEU A 248 32.27 -16.26 2.22
C LEU A 248 33.11 -15.41 3.18
N VAL A 249 32.86 -14.09 3.21
CA VAL A 249 33.60 -13.13 4.08
C VAL A 249 33.41 -13.43 5.56
N ASP A 250 32.31 -14.04 5.94
CA ASP A 250 31.97 -14.37 7.32
C ASP A 250 32.46 -15.78 7.73
N ILE A 251 33.19 -16.51 6.87
CA ILE A 251 33.77 -17.82 7.21
C ILE A 251 34.87 -17.62 8.25
N LYS A 252 34.77 -18.38 9.35
CA LYS A 252 35.76 -18.45 10.41
C LYS A 252 36.47 -19.78 10.38
N ARG A 253 37.62 -19.84 11.04
CA ARG A 253 38.40 -21.06 11.15
C ARG A 253 37.60 -22.21 11.81
N GLU A 254 36.72 -21.90 12.72
CA GLU A 254 35.83 -22.84 13.40
C GLU A 254 34.76 -23.46 12.49
N ASP A 255 34.43 -22.81 11.37
CA ASP A 255 33.48 -23.31 10.37
C ASP A 255 34.13 -24.40 9.48
N ILE A 256 35.48 -24.51 9.47
CA ILE A 256 36.22 -25.49 8.69
C ILE A 256 36.38 -26.74 9.53
N GLN A 257 35.83 -27.83 9.06
CA GLN A 257 35.88 -29.14 9.72
C GLN A 257 36.61 -30.15 8.83
N GLN A 258 37.31 -31.08 9.46
CA GLN A 258 37.97 -32.20 8.78
C GLN A 258 37.22 -33.50 9.04
N HIS A 259 36.89 -34.20 7.99
CA HIS A 259 36.40 -35.57 8.08
C HIS A 259 37.24 -36.48 7.18
N LYS A 260 37.93 -37.41 7.83
CA LYS A 260 38.98 -38.21 7.17
C LYS A 260 40.02 -37.26 6.50
N ASP A 261 40.28 -37.41 5.22
CA ASP A 261 41.25 -36.61 4.45
C ASP A 261 40.63 -35.41 3.74
N THR A 262 39.37 -35.11 4.03
CA THR A 262 38.60 -34.05 3.34
C THR A 262 38.27 -32.91 4.29
N LEU A 263 38.57 -31.66 3.88
CA LEU A 263 38.13 -30.45 4.55
C LEU A 263 36.80 -30.01 3.99
N PHE A 264 35.90 -29.60 4.83
CA PHE A 264 34.60 -29.03 4.44
C PHE A 264 34.23 -27.86 5.33
N ILE A 265 33.42 -26.95 4.76
CA ILE A 265 32.87 -25.81 5.45
C ILE A 265 31.44 -26.13 5.83
N LYS A 266 31.13 -25.99 7.13
CA LYS A 266 29.78 -26.14 7.68
C LYS A 266 29.33 -24.82 8.25
N LYS A 267 28.31 -24.19 7.63
CA LYS A 267 27.80 -22.88 8.04
C LYS A 267 26.34 -22.71 7.67
N LYS A 268 25.68 -21.74 8.31
CA LYS A 268 24.32 -21.30 7.93
C LYS A 268 24.40 -20.10 7.00
N ARG A 269 23.64 -20.12 5.92
CA ARG A 269 23.51 -18.98 5.00
C ARG A 269 22.92 -17.76 5.71
N GLN A 270 23.56 -16.63 5.60
CA GLN A 270 23.10 -15.37 6.20
C GLN A 270 21.70 -14.94 5.70
N LYS A 271 21.41 -15.19 4.42
CA LYS A 271 20.13 -14.77 3.82
C LYS A 271 18.95 -15.65 4.18
N THR A 272 19.15 -16.95 4.30
CA THR A 272 18.06 -17.95 4.41
C THR A 272 18.08 -18.72 5.72
N ASN A 273 19.13 -18.56 6.50
CA ASN A 273 19.42 -19.33 7.74
C ASN A 273 19.46 -20.87 7.52
N VAL A 274 19.63 -21.30 6.28
CA VAL A 274 19.74 -22.70 5.92
C VAL A 274 21.20 -23.14 6.07
N GLU A 275 21.40 -24.26 6.77
CA GLU A 275 22.73 -24.87 6.93
C GLU A 275 23.20 -25.44 5.57
N PHE A 276 24.48 -25.24 5.26
CA PHE A 276 25.11 -25.80 4.07
C PHE A 276 26.45 -26.45 4.42
N TRP A 277 26.84 -27.38 3.56
CA TRP A 277 28.11 -28.09 3.60
C TRP A 277 28.77 -27.92 2.22
N ARG A 278 30.06 -27.55 2.19
CA ARG A 278 30.84 -27.39 0.97
C ARG A 278 32.23 -28.00 1.17
N LEU A 279 32.67 -28.70 0.14
CA LEU A 279 34.01 -29.28 0.03
C LEU A 279 34.99 -28.24 -0.49
#